data_80623046362596c79dee66a92bd9bc72
#
_entry.id   80623046362596c79dee66a92bd9bc72
#
_cell.length_a   1.000
_cell.length_b   1.000
_cell.length_c   1.000
_cell.angle_alpha   90.00
_cell.angle_beta   90.00
_cell.angle_gamma   90.00
#
_symmetry.space_group_name_H-M   'P 1'
#
loop_
_entity.id
_entity.type
_entity.pdbx_description
1 polymer ?
#
loop_
_entity_poly.entity_id
_entity_poly.type
_entity_poly.pdbx_seq_one_letter_code
_entity_poly.pdbx_strand_id
1 'polypeptide(L)'
;SIKKNITTVRITDSEIVEIKQNFDENYGIRLIHQKKIASIQTTNKEKITESITKGTKVLQKVKPREFWKGLPDKEKITELEGTFDEKLKLISGTKATDIAQSMINSSENKKIDTITCSLNIVYENFELNNSSGLNFNNESTYISGIINAESEQGKLPVSGIGHACGRTLSKFYSEQI
;
A
#
# COMPACT_ATOMS: atom_id res chain seq x y z
N SER A 1 -3.41 -3.36 13.90
CA SER A 1 -2.77 -2.14 13.34
C SER A 1 -2.27 -2.40 11.93
N ILE A 2 -2.08 -1.34 11.17
CA ILE A 2 -1.43 -1.35 9.86
C ILE A 2 -0.37 -0.27 9.88
N LYS A 3 0.87 -0.64 9.58
CA LYS A 3 2.01 0.28 9.41
C LYS A 3 2.51 0.16 7.98
N LYS A 4 2.74 1.29 7.32
CA LYS A 4 3.25 1.33 5.94
C LYS A 4 4.41 2.28 5.81
N ASN A 5 5.45 1.83 5.12
CA ASN A 5 6.48 2.68 4.55
C ASN A 5 6.21 2.76 3.05
N ILE A 6 6.05 3.96 2.53
CA ILE A 6 5.72 4.22 1.14
C ILE A 6 6.82 5.08 0.55
N THR A 7 7.52 4.56 -0.46
CA THR A 7 8.48 5.34 -1.26
C THR A 7 7.86 5.59 -2.63
N THR A 8 7.72 6.86 -3.00
CA THR A 8 7.18 7.28 -4.30
C THR A 8 8.26 8.06 -5.04
N VAL A 9 8.46 7.72 -6.32
CA VAL A 9 9.27 8.51 -7.26
C VAL A 9 8.35 8.98 -8.37
N ARG A 10 8.37 10.27 -8.67
CA ARG A 10 7.60 10.88 -9.76
C ARG A 10 8.54 11.46 -10.81
N ILE A 11 8.17 11.22 -12.04
CA ILE A 11 8.89 11.66 -13.23
C ILE A 11 7.92 12.50 -14.07
N THR A 12 8.39 13.64 -14.53
CA THR A 12 7.68 14.51 -15.46
C THR A 12 8.69 15.01 -16.48
N ASP A 13 8.31 15.05 -17.75
CA ASP A 13 9.16 15.47 -18.86
C ASP A 13 10.52 14.74 -18.89
N SER A 14 10.48 13.42 -18.66
CA SER A 14 11.63 12.52 -18.61
C SER A 14 12.64 12.82 -17.48
N GLU A 15 12.27 13.68 -16.49
CA GLU A 15 13.09 14.03 -15.36
C GLU A 15 12.45 13.62 -14.04
N ILE A 16 13.27 13.19 -13.07
CA ILE A 16 12.80 12.88 -11.71
C ILE A 16 12.53 14.17 -10.97
N VAL A 17 11.27 14.47 -10.69
CA VAL A 17 10.83 15.72 -10.04
C VAL A 17 10.54 15.55 -8.56
N GLU A 18 10.27 14.34 -8.08
CA GLU A 18 9.97 14.12 -6.68
C GLU A 18 10.41 12.71 -6.23
N ILE A 19 11.02 12.66 -5.05
CA ILE A 19 11.22 11.43 -4.27
C ILE A 19 10.62 11.67 -2.90
N LYS A 20 9.63 10.89 -2.52
CA LYS A 20 8.92 11.04 -1.26
C LYS A 20 8.88 9.74 -0.50
N GLN A 21 9.19 9.80 0.80
CA GLN A 21 9.03 8.70 1.74
C GLN A 21 8.04 9.08 2.82
N ASN A 22 6.99 8.29 2.98
CA ASN A 22 5.97 8.46 4.00
C ASN A 22 5.92 7.24 4.90
N PHE A 23 5.64 7.50 6.17
CA PHE A 23 5.30 6.47 7.14
C PHE A 23 3.86 6.70 7.59
N ASP A 24 3.00 5.70 7.40
CA ASP A 24 1.61 5.71 7.82
C ASP A 24 1.38 4.64 8.88
N GLU A 25 0.74 5.00 9.98
CA GLU A 25 0.32 4.08 11.02
C GLU A 25 -1.16 4.26 11.34
N ASN A 26 -1.93 3.18 11.25
CA ASN A 26 -3.37 3.19 11.44
C ASN A 26 -3.80 2.08 12.41
N TYR A 27 -4.67 2.41 13.34
CA TYR A 27 -5.27 1.50 14.31
C TYR A 27 -6.77 1.41 14.07
N GLY A 28 -7.24 0.23 13.63
CA GLY A 28 -8.65 -0.10 13.54
C GLY A 28 -9.08 -0.89 14.77
N ILE A 29 -10.08 -0.42 15.48
CA ILE A 29 -10.59 -1.04 16.71
C ILE A 29 -12.05 -1.40 16.48
N ARG A 30 -12.42 -2.64 16.73
CA ARG A 30 -13.82 -3.09 16.69
C ARG A 30 -14.25 -3.53 18.07
N LEU A 31 -15.27 -2.87 18.60
CA LEU A 31 -15.90 -3.19 19.88
C LEU A 31 -17.16 -3.98 19.62
N ILE A 32 -17.32 -5.11 20.31
CA ILE A 32 -18.46 -6.01 20.15
C ILE A 32 -19.01 -6.34 21.54
N HIS A 33 -20.30 -6.12 21.77
CA HIS A 33 -20.99 -6.48 22.99
C HIS A 33 -22.49 -6.71 22.70
N GLN A 34 -23.04 -7.84 23.15
CA GLN A 34 -24.45 -8.19 22.96
C GLN A 34 -24.93 -8.02 21.51
N LYS A 35 -24.19 -8.58 20.54
CA LYS A 35 -24.43 -8.44 19.09
C LYS A 35 -24.37 -7.00 18.54
N LYS A 36 -24.03 -6.00 19.34
CA LYS A 36 -23.78 -4.63 18.91
C LYS A 36 -22.34 -4.50 18.47
N ILE A 37 -22.09 -3.75 17.40
CA ILE A 37 -20.75 -3.57 16.83
C ILE A 37 -20.50 -2.07 16.62
N ALA A 38 -19.40 -1.57 17.14
CA ALA A 38 -18.86 -0.24 16.85
C ALA A 38 -17.44 -0.35 16.32
N SER A 39 -17.11 0.37 15.26
CA SER A 39 -15.76 0.45 14.69
C SER A 39 -15.22 1.86 14.85
N ILE A 40 -13.94 1.95 15.20
CA ILE A 40 -13.23 3.19 15.45
C ILE A 40 -11.89 3.10 14.74
N GLN A 41 -11.38 4.23 14.27
CA GLN A 41 -10.04 4.34 13.71
C GLN A 41 -9.30 5.50 14.36
N THR A 42 -8.00 5.35 14.53
CA THR A 42 -7.09 6.41 14.96
C THR A 42 -5.70 6.18 14.36
N THR A 43 -5.00 7.26 14.07
CA THR A 43 -3.59 7.23 13.63
C THR A 43 -2.63 7.49 14.80
N ASN A 44 -3.16 7.82 15.99
CA ASN A 44 -2.37 8.09 17.17
C ASN A 44 -2.53 6.96 18.18
N LYS A 45 -1.44 6.23 18.45
CA LYS A 45 -1.38 5.12 19.41
C LYS A 45 -1.78 5.55 20.83
N GLU A 46 -1.40 6.73 21.25
CA GLU A 46 -1.71 7.25 22.60
C GLU A 46 -3.21 7.50 22.80
N LYS A 47 -3.96 7.76 21.70
CA LYS A 47 -5.41 7.99 21.72
C LYS A 47 -6.25 6.72 21.66
N ILE A 48 -5.64 5.53 21.64
CA ILE A 48 -6.37 4.25 21.55
C ILE A 48 -7.36 4.11 22.71
N THR A 49 -6.92 4.35 23.96
CA THR A 49 -7.78 4.23 25.15
C THR A 49 -8.94 5.22 25.13
N GLU A 50 -8.68 6.47 24.73
CA GLU A 50 -9.74 7.48 24.56
C GLU A 50 -10.73 7.06 23.46
N SER A 51 -10.24 6.54 22.36
CA SER A 51 -11.04 6.06 21.24
C SER A 51 -11.93 4.88 21.66
N ILE A 52 -11.42 3.94 22.46
CA ILE A 52 -12.20 2.84 23.02
C ILE A 52 -13.33 3.38 23.90
N THR A 53 -13.03 4.35 24.77
CA THR A 53 -14.03 4.99 25.65
C THR A 53 -15.15 5.64 24.84
N LYS A 54 -14.81 6.39 23.79
CA LYS A 54 -15.78 7.00 22.86
C LYS A 54 -16.61 5.94 22.14
N GLY A 55 -15.97 4.90 21.65
CA GLY A 55 -16.62 3.80 20.96
C GLY A 55 -17.58 3.01 21.85
N THR A 56 -17.26 2.84 23.13
CA THR A 56 -18.16 2.19 24.09
C THR A 56 -19.46 2.99 24.26
N LYS A 57 -19.38 4.32 24.28
CA LYS A 57 -20.58 5.18 24.32
C LYS A 57 -21.42 5.06 23.05
N VAL A 58 -20.77 4.94 21.88
CA VAL A 58 -21.45 4.69 20.60
C VAL A 58 -22.11 3.34 20.61
N LEU A 59 -21.40 2.30 21.08
CA LEU A 59 -21.88 0.92 21.14
C LEU A 59 -23.20 0.80 21.92
N GLN A 60 -23.37 1.56 22.98
CA GLN A 60 -24.61 1.59 23.77
C GLN A 60 -25.85 2.01 22.95
N LYS A 61 -25.65 2.91 21.96
CA LYS A 61 -26.72 3.47 21.12
C LYS A 61 -26.98 2.67 19.83
N VAL A 62 -26.11 1.73 19.46
CA VAL A 62 -26.25 0.90 18.25
C VAL A 62 -27.23 -0.21 18.51
N LYS A 63 -28.07 -0.54 17.50
CA LYS A 63 -28.96 -1.70 17.53
C LYS A 63 -28.17 -3.00 17.39
N PRO A 64 -28.59 -4.09 18.08
CA PRO A 64 -28.00 -5.42 17.88
C PRO A 64 -28.12 -5.90 16.43
N ARG A 65 -27.13 -6.66 15.97
CA ARG A 65 -27.16 -7.33 14.65
C ARG A 65 -27.57 -8.78 14.87
N GLU A 66 -28.84 -9.10 14.58
CA GLU A 66 -29.43 -10.42 14.87
C GLU A 66 -28.67 -11.58 14.21
N PHE A 67 -28.13 -11.38 13.02
CA PHE A 67 -27.36 -12.39 12.28
C PHE A 67 -25.90 -12.53 12.75
N TRP A 68 -25.44 -11.73 13.71
CA TRP A 68 -24.07 -11.85 14.21
C TRP A 68 -23.89 -13.11 15.04
N LYS A 69 -23.01 -14.03 14.59
CA LYS A 69 -22.74 -15.34 15.22
C LYS A 69 -21.57 -15.32 16.20
N GLY A 70 -20.72 -14.30 16.17
CA GLY A 70 -19.52 -14.22 17.01
C GLY A 70 -18.25 -13.93 16.18
N LEU A 71 -17.12 -13.83 16.86
CA LEU A 71 -15.81 -13.82 16.22
C LEU A 71 -15.48 -15.25 15.75
N PRO A 72 -14.70 -15.40 14.65
CA PRO A 72 -14.18 -16.71 14.27
C PRO A 72 -13.33 -17.30 15.39
N ASP A 73 -13.33 -18.62 15.49
CA ASP A 73 -12.44 -19.34 16.37
C ASP A 73 -10.98 -19.14 15.94
N LYS A 74 -10.05 -19.44 16.85
CA LYS A 74 -8.63 -19.39 16.56
C LYS A 74 -8.28 -20.46 15.54
N GLU A 75 -8.01 -20.05 14.31
CA GLU A 75 -7.52 -20.93 13.25
C GLU A 75 -6.03 -20.71 13.01
N LYS A 76 -5.36 -21.75 12.51
CA LYS A 76 -3.96 -21.62 12.04
C LYS A 76 -3.98 -20.88 10.71
N ILE A 77 -3.42 -19.67 10.70
CA ILE A 77 -3.26 -18.89 9.48
C ILE A 77 -2.00 -19.39 8.76
N THR A 78 -2.18 -19.78 7.51
CA THR A 78 -1.05 -20.19 6.65
C THR A 78 -0.43 -18.95 6.03
N GLU A 79 0.89 -18.81 6.15
CA GLU A 79 1.63 -17.76 5.46
C GLU A 79 1.61 -18.00 3.95
N LEU A 80 1.40 -16.93 3.19
CA LEU A 80 1.46 -16.95 1.73
C LEU A 80 2.88 -16.63 1.27
N GLU A 81 3.50 -17.59 0.59
CA GLU A 81 4.82 -17.40 0.00
C GLU A 81 4.80 -16.32 -1.12
N GLY A 82 5.91 -15.63 -1.29
CA GLY A 82 6.11 -14.66 -2.38
C GLY A 82 5.37 -13.34 -2.20
N THR A 83 4.89 -13.04 -1.00
CA THR A 83 4.22 -11.77 -0.67
C THR A 83 5.14 -10.73 -0.03
N PHE A 84 6.38 -11.11 0.29
CA PHE A 84 7.36 -10.27 0.98
C PHE A 84 8.74 -10.35 0.34
N ASP A 85 9.45 -9.22 0.27
CA ASP A 85 10.81 -9.07 -0.20
C ASP A 85 11.57 -8.07 0.69
N GLU A 86 12.59 -8.54 1.39
CA GLU A 86 13.44 -7.71 2.26
C GLU A 86 14.11 -6.57 1.48
N LYS A 87 14.42 -6.76 0.19
CA LYS A 87 15.01 -5.71 -0.66
C LYS A 87 14.06 -4.54 -0.89
N LEU A 88 12.75 -4.82 -0.98
CA LEU A 88 11.74 -3.77 -1.09
C LEU A 88 11.46 -3.10 0.26
N LYS A 89 11.48 -3.86 1.36
CA LYS A 89 11.32 -3.32 2.72
C LYS A 89 12.42 -2.30 3.06
N LEU A 90 13.66 -2.61 2.68
CA LEU A 90 14.85 -1.80 3.00
C LEU A 90 15.29 -0.89 1.85
N ILE A 91 14.43 -0.65 0.87
CA ILE A 91 14.82 0.12 -0.30
C ILE A 91 15.20 1.55 0.06
N SER A 92 16.35 1.99 -0.43
CA SER A 92 16.77 3.39 -0.30
C SER A 92 16.14 4.27 -1.38
N GLY A 93 16.06 5.58 -1.13
CA GLY A 93 15.66 6.55 -2.13
C GLY A 93 16.51 6.47 -3.41
N THR A 94 17.83 6.32 -3.27
CA THR A 94 18.76 6.13 -4.41
C THR A 94 18.38 4.90 -5.24
N LYS A 95 18.11 3.77 -4.59
CA LYS A 95 17.73 2.55 -5.34
C LYS A 95 16.38 2.67 -6.01
N ALA A 96 15.42 3.35 -5.38
CA ALA A 96 14.14 3.67 -6.00
C ALA A 96 14.31 4.58 -7.23
N THR A 97 15.23 5.55 -7.16
CA THR A 97 15.61 6.40 -8.28
C THR A 97 16.23 5.60 -9.43
N ASP A 98 17.14 4.66 -9.15
CA ASP A 98 17.74 3.79 -10.18
C ASP A 98 16.68 2.99 -10.95
N ILE A 99 15.67 2.46 -10.23
CA ILE A 99 14.55 1.73 -10.84
C ILE A 99 13.73 2.66 -11.72
N ALA A 100 13.39 3.85 -11.22
CA ALA A 100 12.63 4.83 -11.98
C ALA A 100 13.40 5.30 -13.24
N GLN A 101 14.72 5.48 -13.15
CA GLN A 101 15.57 5.79 -14.30
C GLN A 101 15.59 4.65 -15.32
N SER A 102 15.61 3.39 -14.87
CA SER A 102 15.51 2.22 -15.79
C SER A 102 14.19 2.21 -16.54
N MET A 103 13.08 2.63 -15.90
CA MET A 103 11.78 2.77 -16.56
C MET A 103 11.82 3.85 -17.66
N ILE A 104 12.44 4.99 -17.41
CA ILE A 104 12.63 6.05 -18.44
C ILE A 104 13.44 5.48 -19.60
N ASN A 105 14.63 4.93 -19.31
CA ASN A 105 15.56 4.45 -20.33
C ASN A 105 14.94 3.35 -21.23
N SER A 106 14.12 2.48 -20.67
CA SER A 106 13.44 1.44 -21.45
C SER A 106 12.32 1.96 -22.35
N SER A 107 11.80 3.15 -22.05
CA SER A 107 10.76 3.81 -22.83
C SER A 107 11.29 4.86 -23.81
N GLU A 108 12.56 5.25 -23.70
CA GLU A 108 13.16 6.23 -24.60
C GLU A 108 13.18 5.72 -26.06
N ASN A 109 12.59 6.51 -26.94
CA ASN A 109 12.59 6.28 -28.38
C ASN A 109 12.60 7.64 -29.08
N LYS A 110 13.21 7.70 -30.28
CA LYS A 110 13.25 8.92 -31.12
C LYS A 110 11.89 9.49 -31.49
N LYS A 111 10.81 8.72 -31.31
CA LYS A 111 9.42 9.11 -31.59
C LYS A 111 8.66 9.56 -30.36
N ILE A 112 9.25 9.48 -29.18
CA ILE A 112 8.65 9.91 -27.93
C ILE A 112 9.24 11.26 -27.54
N ASP A 113 8.37 12.22 -27.30
CA ASP A 113 8.73 13.58 -26.93
C ASP A 113 8.72 13.77 -25.41
N THR A 114 7.78 13.12 -24.71
CA THR A 114 7.59 13.27 -23.27
C THR A 114 7.30 11.95 -22.58
N ILE A 115 7.92 11.73 -21.42
CA ILE A 115 7.67 10.61 -20.54
C ILE A 115 7.25 11.12 -19.17
N THR A 116 6.09 10.65 -18.70
CA THR A 116 5.62 10.84 -17.32
C THR A 116 5.52 9.47 -16.64
N CYS A 117 6.03 9.36 -15.42
CA CYS A 117 6.07 8.09 -14.72
C CYS A 117 5.80 8.26 -13.22
N SER A 118 5.25 7.23 -12.60
CA SER A 118 5.16 7.09 -11.15
C SER A 118 5.59 5.69 -10.73
N LEU A 119 6.55 5.63 -9.82
CA LEU A 119 6.98 4.40 -9.14
C LEU A 119 6.55 4.47 -7.69
N ASN A 120 5.86 3.44 -7.21
CA ASN A 120 5.47 3.29 -5.81
C ASN A 120 6.02 1.99 -5.26
N ILE A 121 6.68 2.07 -4.11
CA ILE A 121 7.21 0.94 -3.37
C ILE A 121 6.64 1.00 -1.97
N VAL A 122 5.98 -0.06 -1.53
CA VAL A 122 5.28 -0.14 -0.26
C VAL A 122 5.75 -1.35 0.52
N TYR A 123 6.13 -1.13 1.76
CA TYR A 123 6.20 -2.15 2.79
C TYR A 123 5.03 -1.96 3.74
N GLU A 124 4.34 -3.04 4.05
CA GLU A 124 3.22 -3.06 4.99
C GLU A 124 3.46 -4.12 6.07
N ASN A 125 3.27 -3.72 7.34
CA ASN A 125 3.12 -4.62 8.47
C ASN A 125 1.69 -4.55 8.98
N PHE A 126 1.00 -5.68 9.00
CA PHE A 126 -0.38 -5.83 9.46
C PHE A 126 -0.43 -6.70 10.71
N GLU A 127 -1.01 -6.18 11.77
CA GLU A 127 -1.28 -6.93 13.01
C GLU A 127 -2.77 -6.99 13.29
N LEU A 128 -3.27 -8.17 13.61
CA LEU A 128 -4.64 -8.42 14.02
C LEU A 128 -4.67 -9.20 15.32
N ASN A 129 -5.25 -8.59 16.35
CA ASN A 129 -5.45 -9.21 17.66
C ASN A 129 -6.93 -9.14 18.06
N ASN A 130 -7.46 -10.17 18.71
CA ASN A 130 -8.79 -10.14 19.26
C ASN A 130 -8.86 -10.76 20.66
N SER A 131 -9.97 -10.51 21.37
CA SER A 131 -10.19 -11.05 22.72
C SER A 131 -10.43 -12.57 22.77
N SER A 132 -10.60 -13.24 21.64
CA SER A 132 -10.72 -14.71 21.54
C SER A 132 -9.35 -15.39 21.37
N GLY A 133 -8.25 -14.65 21.49
CA GLY A 133 -6.88 -15.18 21.45
C GLY A 133 -6.28 -15.28 20.05
N LEU A 134 -6.91 -14.70 19.02
CA LEU A 134 -6.26 -14.53 17.72
C LEU A 134 -5.16 -13.49 17.87
N ASN A 135 -3.96 -13.89 17.46
CA ASN A 135 -2.81 -13.00 17.32
C ASN A 135 -2.17 -13.34 15.97
N PHE A 136 -2.21 -12.40 15.05
CA PHE A 136 -1.71 -12.56 13.71
C PHE A 136 -0.87 -11.33 13.33
N ASN A 137 0.32 -11.58 12.82
CA ASN A 137 1.19 -10.57 12.23
C ASN A 137 1.60 -11.03 10.83
N ASN A 138 1.58 -10.13 9.88
CA ASN A 138 2.00 -10.38 8.51
C ASN A 138 2.75 -9.18 7.96
N GLU A 139 3.83 -9.46 7.25
CA GLU A 139 4.58 -8.47 6.49
C GLU A 139 4.34 -8.71 4.99
N SER A 140 4.20 -7.65 4.25
CA SER A 140 4.07 -7.72 2.80
C SER A 140 4.75 -6.55 2.13
N THR A 141 5.18 -6.77 0.89
CA THR A 141 5.77 -5.75 0.05
C THR A 141 5.05 -5.64 -1.28
N TYR A 142 5.19 -4.50 -1.89
CA TYR A 142 4.55 -4.20 -3.16
C TYR A 142 5.35 -3.14 -3.91
N ILE A 143 5.56 -3.35 -5.21
CA ILE A 143 6.15 -2.38 -6.11
C ILE A 143 5.25 -2.24 -7.33
N SER A 144 5.00 -1.01 -7.76
CA SER A 144 4.27 -0.72 -9.00
C SER A 144 4.85 0.48 -9.71
N GLY A 145 4.95 0.36 -11.02
CA GLY A 145 5.31 1.43 -11.92
C GLY A 145 4.21 1.63 -12.97
N ILE A 146 3.94 2.88 -13.29
CA ILE A 146 3.12 3.27 -14.43
C ILE A 146 3.88 4.32 -15.22
N ILE A 147 3.86 4.20 -16.53
CA ILE A 147 4.50 5.14 -17.44
C ILE A 147 3.53 5.56 -18.51
N ASN A 148 3.54 6.82 -18.86
CA ASN A 148 2.84 7.39 -20.00
C ASN A 148 3.88 8.02 -20.92
N ALA A 149 3.91 7.60 -22.17
CA ALA A 149 4.78 8.13 -23.22
C ALA A 149 3.93 8.88 -24.26
N GLU A 150 4.32 10.06 -24.63
CA GLU A 150 3.59 10.92 -25.52
C GLU A 150 4.44 11.34 -26.73
N SER A 151 3.81 11.49 -27.89
CA SER A 151 4.44 11.96 -29.10
C SER A 151 3.55 12.99 -29.81
N GLU A 152 4.15 14.11 -30.20
CA GLU A 152 3.54 15.19 -30.97
C GLU A 152 4.03 15.25 -32.43
N GLN A 153 4.86 14.28 -32.84
CA GLN A 153 5.53 14.28 -34.17
C GLN A 153 4.58 13.95 -35.35
N GLY A 154 3.30 13.77 -35.11
CA GLY A 154 2.30 13.46 -36.11
C GLY A 154 1.30 14.60 -36.33
N LYS A 155 0.28 14.31 -37.16
CA LYS A 155 -0.87 15.23 -37.32
C LYS A 155 -1.75 15.32 -36.08
N LEU A 156 -1.71 14.27 -35.24
CA LEU A 156 -2.46 14.17 -33.98
C LEU A 156 -1.48 13.68 -32.90
N PRO A 157 -1.54 14.26 -31.69
CA PRO A 157 -0.80 13.74 -30.57
C PRO A 157 -1.26 12.31 -30.24
N VAL A 158 -0.32 11.45 -29.89
CA VAL A 158 -0.57 10.06 -29.50
C VAL A 158 0.08 9.78 -28.16
N SER A 159 -0.53 8.93 -27.35
CA SER A 159 0.04 8.48 -26.09
C SER A 159 -0.09 6.96 -25.93
N GLY A 160 0.84 6.40 -25.17
CA GLY A 160 0.83 5.01 -24.76
C GLY A 160 1.06 4.89 -23.26
N ILE A 161 0.38 3.94 -22.62
CA ILE A 161 0.52 3.66 -21.19
C ILE A 161 1.04 2.26 -21.01
N GLY A 162 2.11 2.13 -20.20
CA GLY A 162 2.63 0.88 -19.70
C GLY A 162 2.53 0.80 -18.19
N HIS A 163 2.42 -0.42 -17.65
CA HIS A 163 2.46 -0.62 -16.21
C HIS A 163 3.03 -2.00 -15.86
N ALA A 164 3.70 -2.07 -14.71
CA ALA A 164 4.09 -3.32 -14.08
C ALA A 164 3.85 -3.24 -12.57
N CYS A 165 3.63 -4.40 -11.96
CA CYS A 165 3.53 -4.51 -10.51
C CYS A 165 4.01 -5.88 -10.03
N GLY A 166 4.44 -5.95 -8.76
CA GLY A 166 4.91 -7.18 -8.16
C GLY A 166 4.95 -7.09 -6.64
N ARG A 167 5.13 -8.26 -6.01
CA ARG A 167 5.35 -8.38 -4.56
C ARG A 167 6.82 -8.47 -4.21
N THR A 168 7.67 -8.78 -5.19
CA THR A 168 9.12 -8.90 -5.04
C THR A 168 9.81 -8.11 -6.15
N LEU A 169 11.00 -7.62 -5.88
CA LEU A 169 11.79 -6.86 -6.86
C LEU A 169 12.12 -7.72 -8.10
N SER A 170 12.37 -9.02 -7.90
CA SER A 170 12.67 -9.95 -9.01
C SER A 170 11.50 -10.20 -9.96
N LYS A 171 10.27 -9.89 -9.56
CA LYS A 171 9.06 -10.01 -10.39
C LYS A 171 8.59 -8.66 -10.96
N PHE A 172 9.31 -7.61 -10.66
CA PHE A 172 9.07 -6.28 -11.23
C PHE A 172 10.07 -6.06 -12.38
N TYR A 173 9.58 -6.07 -13.59
CA TYR A 173 10.37 -5.87 -14.80
C TYR A 173 10.15 -4.45 -15.30
N SER A 174 11.03 -3.53 -14.91
CA SER A 174 11.00 -2.13 -15.35
C SER A 174 11.16 -1.96 -16.87
N GLU A 175 11.74 -2.97 -17.54
CA GLU A 175 11.99 -3.00 -18.99
C GLU A 175 10.75 -3.44 -19.79
N GLN A 176 9.68 -3.88 -19.12
CA GLN A 176 8.43 -4.34 -19.76
C GLN A 176 7.29 -3.31 -19.65
N ILE A 177 7.56 -2.18 -19.04
CA ILE A 177 6.64 -1.06 -18.92
C ILE A 177 6.84 -0.14 -20.13
#